data_ed22fbd0bcb1c405cc1bed5480bcc89e
#
_entry.id   ed22fbd0bcb1c405cc1bed5480bcc89e
#
_cell.length_a   1.000
_cell.length_b   1.000
_cell.length_c   1.000
_cell.angle_alpha   90.00
_cell.angle_beta   90.00
_cell.angle_gamma   90.00
#
_symmetry.space_group_name_H-M   'P 1'
#
loop_
_entity.id
_entity.type
_entity.pdbx_description
1 polymer ?
#
loop_
_entity_poly.entity_id
_entity_poly.type
_entity_poly.pdbx_seq_one_letter_code
_entity_poly.pdbx_strand_id
1 'polypeptide(L)'
;MNKLFEEFVYMTMKKYEHETGFNFTSQKIKSLLITADGDRKRDTKVDIMAERTSGDKEKIIIDTKYKKFEGIDDFSNADVYQVSTYCILYNAKHAILIYPQWGNKPPEIQAYYLNNDIKQDRKVEFKTINLKHESLKDSMEQVRQEIQQIFL
;
A
#
# COMPACT_ATOMS: atom_id res chain seq x y z
N MET A 1 16.01 5.74 5.08
CA MET A 1 14.84 5.49 5.95
C MET A 1 13.65 4.92 5.18
N ASN A 2 13.38 5.42 3.96
CA ASN A 2 12.27 4.88 3.16
C ASN A 2 12.37 3.36 2.94
N LYS A 3 13.53 2.88 2.53
CA LYS A 3 13.73 1.45 2.28
C LYS A 3 13.58 0.60 3.55
N LEU A 4 14.11 1.08 4.67
CA LEU A 4 13.96 0.38 5.95
C LEU A 4 12.51 0.29 6.40
N PHE A 5 11.74 1.36 6.23
CA PHE A 5 10.31 1.39 6.54
C PHE A 5 9.53 0.43 5.63
N GLU A 6 9.82 0.44 4.34
CA GLU A 6 9.22 -0.48 3.36
C GLU A 6 9.51 -1.95 3.75
N GLU A 7 10.76 -2.27 4.04
CA GLU A 7 11.15 -3.62 4.47
C GLU A 7 10.45 -4.04 5.76
N PHE A 8 10.38 -3.12 6.73
CA PHE A 8 9.68 -3.38 8.00
C PHE A 8 8.20 -3.70 7.77
N VAL A 9 7.50 -2.89 6.98
CA VAL A 9 6.08 -3.11 6.65
C VAL A 9 5.92 -4.44 5.93
N TYR A 10 6.73 -4.71 4.90
CA TYR A 10 6.68 -5.94 4.14
C TYR A 10 6.93 -7.18 5.01
N MET A 11 7.98 -7.17 5.80
CA MET A 11 8.34 -8.31 6.67
C MET A 11 7.26 -8.59 7.71
N THR A 12 6.65 -7.56 8.25
CA THR A 12 5.54 -7.71 9.20
C THR A 12 4.29 -8.28 8.52
N MET A 13 3.94 -7.77 7.35
CA MET A 13 2.84 -8.33 6.54
C MET A 13 3.09 -9.79 6.19
N LYS A 14 4.30 -10.10 5.75
CA LYS A 14 4.70 -11.46 5.38
C LYS A 14 4.63 -12.43 6.57
N LYS A 15 5.04 -11.97 7.74
CA LYS A 15 4.98 -12.78 8.98
C LYS A 15 3.54 -13.17 9.34
N TYR A 16 2.59 -12.27 9.14
CA TYR A 16 1.18 -12.49 9.49
C TYR A 16 0.28 -12.77 8.29
N GLU A 17 0.85 -13.10 7.17
CA GLU A 17 0.16 -13.31 5.90
C GLU A 17 -1.00 -14.32 6.00
N HIS A 18 -0.80 -15.40 6.74
CA HIS A 18 -1.82 -16.44 6.96
C HIS A 18 -3.07 -15.96 7.72
N GLU A 19 -2.98 -14.82 8.41
CA GLU A 19 -4.10 -14.23 9.16
C GLU A 19 -4.92 -13.27 8.31
N THR A 20 -4.42 -12.86 7.16
CA THR A 20 -5.03 -11.80 6.34
C THR A 20 -5.89 -12.32 5.19
N GLY A 21 -5.66 -13.53 4.73
CA GLY A 21 -6.28 -14.09 3.52
C GLY A 21 -5.63 -13.58 2.22
N PHE A 22 -4.47 -12.93 2.33
CA PHE A 22 -3.69 -12.43 1.19
C PHE A 22 -2.29 -13.01 1.19
N ASN A 23 -1.71 -13.15 0.01
CA ASN A 23 -0.28 -13.36 -0.18
C ASN A 23 0.39 -12.03 -0.51
N PHE A 24 1.55 -11.78 0.08
CA PHE A 24 2.31 -10.56 -0.13
C PHE A 24 3.57 -10.82 -0.93
N THR A 25 3.82 -10.00 -1.94
CA THR A 25 5.08 -9.98 -2.70
C THR A 25 5.63 -8.57 -2.69
N SER A 26 6.96 -8.45 -2.57
CA SER A 26 7.64 -7.16 -2.61
C SER A 26 8.30 -6.92 -3.96
N GLN A 27 8.50 -5.64 -4.28
CA GLN A 27 9.32 -5.20 -5.42
C GLN A 27 8.88 -5.78 -6.77
N LYS A 28 7.58 -5.91 -6.98
CA LYS A 28 7.03 -6.46 -8.23
C LYS A 28 7.25 -5.48 -9.39
N ILE A 29 7.84 -5.97 -10.47
CA ILE A 29 8.21 -5.16 -11.63
C ILE A 29 7.31 -5.49 -12.81
N LYS A 30 6.82 -4.46 -13.49
CA LYS A 30 6.08 -4.57 -14.74
C LYS A 30 6.39 -3.38 -15.65
N SER A 31 6.48 -3.62 -16.94
CA SER A 31 6.69 -2.55 -17.91
C SER A 31 5.50 -1.62 -17.98
N LEU A 32 5.76 -0.34 -17.83
CA LEU A 32 4.77 0.74 -18.03
C LEU A 32 4.66 1.12 -19.49
N LEU A 33 5.81 1.24 -20.16
CA LEU A 33 5.89 1.59 -21.58
C LEU A 33 6.61 0.48 -22.33
N ILE A 34 6.02 0.10 -23.44
CA ILE A 34 6.62 -0.84 -24.41
C ILE A 34 6.57 -0.23 -25.81
N THR A 35 7.46 -0.66 -26.69
CA THR A 35 7.38 -0.31 -28.11
C THR A 35 6.27 -1.10 -28.80
N ALA A 36 5.91 -0.72 -30.03
CA ALA A 36 4.97 -1.49 -30.86
C ALA A 36 5.41 -2.95 -31.05
N ASP A 37 6.72 -3.20 -31.07
CA ASP A 37 7.30 -4.56 -31.16
C ASP A 37 7.39 -5.30 -29.82
N GLY A 38 6.96 -4.66 -28.73
CA GLY A 38 6.95 -5.28 -27.40
C GLY A 38 8.21 -5.06 -26.56
N ASP A 39 9.19 -4.29 -27.01
CA ASP A 39 10.38 -3.98 -26.24
C ASP A 39 10.07 -3.09 -25.02
N ARG A 40 10.63 -3.44 -23.87
CA ARG A 40 10.44 -2.69 -22.63
C ARG A 40 11.21 -1.36 -22.67
N LYS A 41 10.54 -0.27 -22.30
CA LYS A 41 11.14 1.09 -22.28
C LYS A 41 11.11 1.73 -20.89
N ARG A 42 10.10 1.48 -20.10
CA ARG A 42 9.99 1.96 -18.72
C ARG A 42 9.35 0.89 -17.86
N ASP A 43 9.97 0.63 -16.73
CA ASP A 43 9.43 -0.29 -15.75
C ASP A 43 8.85 0.46 -14.56
N THR A 44 7.82 -0.14 -13.98
CA THR A 44 7.31 0.24 -12.66
C THR A 44 7.77 -0.78 -11.64
N LYS A 45 7.86 -0.35 -10.40
CA LYS A 45 8.23 -1.20 -9.27
C LYS A 45 7.28 -0.91 -8.13
N VAL A 46 6.43 -1.88 -7.82
CA VAL A 46 5.46 -1.79 -6.72
C VAL A 46 6.15 -2.23 -5.44
N ASP A 47 6.04 -1.44 -4.38
CA ASP A 47 6.67 -1.78 -3.09
C ASP A 47 6.15 -3.13 -2.58
N ILE A 48 4.84 -3.24 -2.41
CA ILE A 48 4.18 -4.45 -1.93
C ILE A 48 2.90 -4.67 -2.72
N MET A 49 2.68 -5.90 -3.14
CA MET A 49 1.40 -6.32 -3.70
C MET A 49 0.78 -7.39 -2.83
N ALA A 50 -0.48 -7.18 -2.44
CA ALA A 50 -1.31 -8.19 -1.81
C ALA A 50 -2.23 -8.81 -2.86
N GLU A 51 -2.29 -10.13 -2.89
CA GLU A 51 -3.20 -10.88 -3.75
C GLU A 51 -4.02 -11.85 -2.91
N ARG A 52 -5.35 -11.79 -3.02
CA ARG A 52 -6.23 -12.66 -2.26
C ARG A 52 -5.98 -14.12 -2.62
N THR A 53 -5.93 -14.98 -1.61
CA THR A 53 -5.61 -16.41 -1.78
C THR A 53 -6.76 -17.23 -2.33
N SER A 54 -8.02 -16.76 -2.18
CA SER A 54 -9.22 -17.47 -2.60
C SER A 54 -10.21 -16.54 -3.32
N GLY A 55 -11.11 -17.11 -4.09
CA GLY A 55 -12.13 -16.35 -4.83
C GLY A 55 -11.56 -15.54 -5.97
N ASP A 56 -12.12 -14.37 -6.16
CA ASP A 56 -11.69 -13.40 -7.20
C ASP A 56 -10.34 -12.82 -6.87
N LYS A 57 -9.28 -13.43 -7.09
CA LYS A 57 -7.89 -13.03 -6.80
C LYS A 57 -7.65 -11.51 -6.82
N GLU A 58 -8.35 -10.82 -5.93
CA GLU A 58 -8.26 -9.38 -5.72
C GLU A 58 -6.81 -8.97 -5.45
N LYS A 59 -6.38 -7.91 -6.11
CA LYS A 59 -5.05 -7.34 -5.92
C LYS A 59 -5.17 -6.00 -5.23
N ILE A 60 -4.30 -5.78 -4.26
CA ILE A 60 -4.16 -4.52 -3.55
C ILE A 60 -2.74 -4.02 -3.75
N ILE A 61 -2.60 -2.80 -4.24
CA ILE A 61 -1.31 -2.12 -4.35
C ILE A 61 -1.02 -1.43 -3.02
N ILE A 62 0.13 -1.69 -2.44
CA ILE A 62 0.57 -1.08 -1.20
C ILE A 62 1.86 -0.34 -1.46
N ASP A 63 1.86 0.94 -1.19
CA ASP A 63 3.00 1.82 -1.35
C ASP A 63 3.35 2.45 -0.01
N THR A 64 4.61 2.40 0.38
CA THR A 64 5.07 2.93 1.66
C THR A 64 5.78 4.25 1.48
N LYS A 65 5.48 5.21 2.34
CA LYS A 65 6.06 6.54 2.30
C LYS A 65 6.56 6.95 3.69
N TYR A 66 7.87 6.99 3.86
CA TYR A 66 8.47 7.46 5.11
C TYR A 66 8.56 8.99 5.12
N LYS A 67 7.42 9.61 5.32
CA LYS A 67 7.31 11.07 5.46
C LYS A 67 6.14 11.42 6.36
N LYS A 68 6.12 12.66 6.84
CA LYS A 68 5.06 13.15 7.70
C LYS A 68 3.71 13.12 6.98
N PHE A 69 2.70 12.58 7.64
CA PHE A 69 1.33 12.54 7.18
C PHE A 69 0.41 12.73 8.38
N GLU A 70 -0.26 13.87 8.44
CA GLU A 70 -1.21 14.21 9.52
C GLU A 70 -2.64 14.36 9.01
N GLY A 71 -2.86 14.27 7.72
CA GLY A 71 -4.18 14.36 7.10
C GLY A 71 -4.13 14.50 5.60
N ILE A 72 -5.28 14.72 5.00
CA ILE A 72 -5.47 14.77 3.54
C ILE A 72 -4.57 15.79 2.83
N ASP A 73 -4.22 16.88 3.49
CA ASP A 73 -3.41 17.93 2.89
C ASP A 73 -1.92 17.56 2.77
N ASP A 74 -1.51 16.47 3.41
CA ASP A 74 -0.11 16.03 3.42
C ASP A 74 0.27 15.06 2.31
N PHE A 75 -0.68 14.49 1.60
CA PHE A 75 -0.34 13.62 0.47
C PHE A 75 0.06 14.44 -0.77
N SER A 76 1.00 13.93 -1.54
CA SER A 76 1.38 14.56 -2.80
C SER A 76 0.59 13.98 -3.97
N ASN A 77 0.31 14.83 -4.96
CA ASN A 77 -0.30 14.37 -6.22
C ASN A 77 0.55 13.30 -6.90
N ALA A 78 1.88 13.42 -6.81
CA ALA A 78 2.79 12.42 -7.39
C ALA A 78 2.59 11.04 -6.78
N ASP A 79 2.39 10.94 -5.47
CA ASP A 79 2.13 9.67 -4.79
C ASP A 79 0.80 9.05 -5.24
N VAL A 80 -0.23 9.88 -5.37
CA VAL A 80 -1.54 9.43 -5.86
C VAL A 80 -1.47 8.98 -7.32
N TYR A 81 -0.79 9.73 -8.18
CA TYR A 81 -0.60 9.35 -9.58
C TYR A 81 0.17 8.03 -9.70
N GLN A 82 1.17 7.82 -8.87
CA GLN A 82 1.95 6.60 -8.86
C GLN A 82 1.08 5.37 -8.55
N VAL A 83 0.33 5.39 -7.45
CA VAL A 83 -0.52 4.26 -7.06
C VAL A 83 -1.69 4.07 -8.02
N SER A 84 -2.22 5.15 -8.59
CA SER A 84 -3.27 5.09 -9.61
C SER A 84 -2.77 4.39 -10.87
N THR A 85 -1.56 4.71 -11.31
CA THR A 85 -0.92 4.04 -12.45
C THR A 85 -0.73 2.56 -12.17
N TYR A 86 -0.28 2.20 -10.97
CA TYR A 86 -0.11 0.79 -10.58
C TYR A 86 -1.45 0.05 -10.56
N CYS A 87 -2.51 0.68 -10.08
CA CYS A 87 -3.86 0.08 -10.11
C CYS A 87 -4.31 -0.25 -11.53
N ILE A 88 -4.07 0.65 -12.47
CA ILE A 88 -4.40 0.43 -13.88
C ILE A 88 -3.55 -0.72 -14.45
N LEU A 89 -2.24 -0.65 -14.24
CA LEU A 89 -1.27 -1.59 -14.82
C LEU A 89 -1.48 -3.03 -14.34
N TYR A 90 -1.86 -3.23 -13.08
CA TYR A 90 -2.09 -4.54 -12.48
C TYR A 90 -3.57 -4.92 -12.39
N ASN A 91 -4.46 -4.09 -12.89
CA ASN A 91 -5.92 -4.24 -12.72
C ASN A 91 -6.32 -4.42 -11.26
N ALA A 92 -5.73 -3.63 -10.38
CA ALA A 92 -6.07 -3.59 -8.97
C ALA A 92 -7.18 -2.56 -8.72
N LYS A 93 -8.12 -2.91 -7.86
CA LYS A 93 -9.23 -2.01 -7.47
C LYS A 93 -8.96 -1.25 -6.19
N HIS A 94 -7.86 -1.55 -5.51
CA HIS A 94 -7.55 -0.97 -4.22
C HIS A 94 -6.07 -0.64 -4.13
N ALA A 95 -5.77 0.56 -3.69
CA ALA A 95 -4.42 0.99 -3.34
C ALA A 95 -4.40 1.53 -1.92
N ILE A 96 -3.34 1.25 -1.20
CA ILE A 96 -3.12 1.70 0.17
C ILE A 96 -1.76 2.39 0.22
N LEU A 97 -1.76 3.65 0.64
CA LEU A 97 -0.54 4.39 0.97
C LEU A 97 -0.33 4.31 2.49
N ILE A 98 0.81 3.80 2.90
CA ILE A 98 1.14 3.59 4.32
C ILE A 98 2.25 4.54 4.74
N TYR A 99 1.98 5.30 5.79
CA TYR A 99 2.89 6.27 6.41
C TYR A 99 3.18 5.88 7.86
N PRO A 100 4.34 6.25 8.42
CA PRO A 100 4.50 6.19 9.86
C PRO A 100 3.59 7.22 10.54
N GLN A 101 3.02 6.85 11.67
CA GLN A 101 2.24 7.77 12.48
C GLN A 101 3.16 8.74 13.23
N TRP A 102 2.98 10.03 13.02
CA TRP A 102 3.80 11.07 13.63
C TRP A 102 3.20 11.65 14.91
N GLY A 103 1.88 11.69 15.00
CA GLY A 103 1.15 12.17 16.17
C GLY A 103 0.84 11.06 17.18
N ASN A 104 0.19 11.43 18.27
CA ASN A 104 -0.25 10.50 19.32
C ASN A 104 -1.50 9.71 18.93
N LYS A 105 -2.21 10.14 17.90
CA LYS A 105 -3.40 9.50 17.35
C LYS A 105 -3.25 9.37 15.84
N PRO A 106 -3.82 8.31 15.24
CA PRO A 106 -3.90 8.24 13.79
C PRO A 106 -4.75 9.41 13.26
N PRO A 107 -4.38 9.99 12.11
CA PRO A 107 -5.18 11.05 11.50
C PRO A 107 -6.55 10.50 11.08
N GLU A 108 -7.57 11.34 11.13
CA GLU A 108 -8.87 11.00 10.56
C GLU A 108 -8.76 10.96 9.03
N ILE A 109 -9.01 9.81 8.47
CA ILE A 109 -8.89 9.59 7.04
C ILE A 109 -10.11 8.83 6.55
N GLN A 110 -10.65 9.27 5.44
CA GLN A 110 -11.69 8.54 4.72
C GLN A 110 -11.12 7.88 3.46
N ALA A 111 -11.83 6.90 2.93
CA ALA A 111 -11.49 6.31 1.65
C ALA A 111 -11.84 7.29 0.52
N TYR A 112 -10.99 7.29 -0.51
CA TYR A 112 -11.19 8.06 -1.73
C TYR A 112 -11.29 7.12 -2.91
N TYR A 113 -11.93 7.58 -3.97
CA TYR A 113 -12.11 6.81 -5.19
C TYR A 113 -11.55 7.58 -6.38
N LEU A 114 -10.92 6.88 -7.31
CA LEU A 114 -10.50 7.49 -8.56
C LEU A 114 -11.74 7.91 -9.35
N ASN A 115 -11.78 9.17 -9.73
CA ASN A 115 -12.88 9.70 -10.52
C ASN A 115 -12.70 9.32 -11.99
N ASN A 116 -13.56 8.46 -12.51
CA ASN A 116 -13.49 7.97 -13.88
C ASN A 116 -14.80 8.08 -14.66
N ASP A 117 -15.74 8.90 -14.24
CA ASP A 117 -17.02 9.20 -14.87
C ASP A 117 -17.95 7.99 -15.15
N ILE A 118 -17.42 6.76 -15.12
CA ILE A 118 -18.15 5.54 -15.44
C ILE A 118 -18.43 4.71 -14.18
N LYS A 119 -17.40 4.43 -13.40
CA LYS A 119 -17.49 3.66 -12.15
C LYS A 119 -16.44 4.17 -11.16
N GLN A 120 -16.86 4.50 -9.97
CA GLN A 120 -15.97 4.83 -8.87
C GLN A 120 -15.59 3.53 -8.13
N ASP A 121 -14.90 2.63 -8.83
CA ASP A 121 -14.60 1.31 -8.33
C ASP A 121 -13.14 1.11 -7.86
N ARG A 122 -12.26 2.07 -8.14
CA ARG A 122 -10.87 2.05 -7.65
C ARG A 122 -10.73 2.92 -6.43
N LYS A 123 -10.48 2.27 -5.32
CA LYS A 123 -10.36 2.89 -4.00
C LYS A 123 -8.90 3.17 -3.65
N VAL A 124 -8.64 4.35 -3.09
CA VAL A 124 -7.33 4.73 -2.55
C VAL A 124 -7.51 5.06 -1.07
N GLU A 125 -6.78 4.36 -0.22
CA GLU A 125 -6.77 4.59 1.21
C GLU A 125 -5.40 5.05 1.69
N PHE A 126 -5.41 5.87 2.72
CA PHE A 126 -4.22 6.32 3.42
C PHE A 126 -4.27 5.72 4.82
N LYS A 127 -3.21 5.05 5.22
CA LYS A 127 -3.10 4.39 6.53
C LYS A 127 -1.82 4.81 7.21
N THR A 128 -1.82 4.75 8.52
CA THR A 128 -0.61 5.00 9.31
C THR A 128 -0.31 3.81 10.19
N ILE A 129 0.98 3.61 10.47
CA ILE A 129 1.45 2.59 11.40
C ILE A 129 2.18 3.30 12.54
N ASN A 130 1.78 3.02 13.76
CA ASN A 130 2.43 3.56 14.93
C ASN A 130 3.73 2.80 15.23
N LEU A 131 4.84 3.52 15.17
CA LEU A 131 6.17 2.99 15.45
C LEU A 131 6.68 3.37 16.86
N LYS A 132 5.89 4.11 17.63
CA LYS A 132 6.26 4.61 18.97
C LYS A 132 5.74 3.68 20.05
N HIS A 133 6.48 2.64 20.37
CA HIS A 133 6.15 1.69 21.43
C HIS A 133 7.31 1.53 22.41
N GLU A 134 6.98 1.24 23.66
CA GLU A 134 7.97 1.11 24.73
C GLU A 134 8.85 -0.14 24.59
N SER A 135 8.33 -1.20 23.97
CA SER A 135 9.08 -2.43 23.73
C SER A 135 8.92 -2.95 22.32
N LEU A 136 9.90 -3.70 21.84
CA LEU A 136 9.83 -4.34 20.52
C LEU A 136 8.64 -5.30 20.42
N LYS A 137 8.36 -6.05 21.49
CA LYS A 137 7.24 -7.00 21.53
C LYS A 137 5.90 -6.28 21.38
N ASP A 138 5.70 -5.20 22.12
CA ASP A 138 4.48 -4.39 22.05
C ASP A 138 4.32 -3.73 20.68
N SER A 139 5.42 -3.24 20.13
CA SER A 139 5.45 -2.70 18.77
C SER A 139 4.99 -3.72 17.74
N MET A 140 5.50 -4.93 17.79
CA MET A 140 5.15 -5.99 16.84
C MET A 140 3.68 -6.40 16.95
N GLU A 141 3.17 -6.54 18.15
CA GLU A 141 1.76 -6.90 18.37
C GLU A 141 0.81 -5.77 17.91
N GLN A 142 1.16 -4.54 18.21
CA GLN A 142 0.37 -3.37 17.76
C GLN A 142 0.35 -3.29 16.23
N VAL A 143 1.49 -3.41 15.59
CA VAL A 143 1.59 -3.37 14.11
C VAL A 143 0.85 -4.55 13.49
N ARG A 144 0.89 -5.74 14.11
CA ARG A 144 0.09 -6.89 13.69
C ARG A 144 -1.40 -6.55 13.67
N GLN A 145 -1.92 -5.95 14.75
CA GLN A 145 -3.32 -5.54 14.83
C GLN A 145 -3.67 -4.49 13.80
N GLU A 146 -2.83 -3.49 13.60
CA GLU A 146 -3.02 -2.47 12.57
C GLU A 146 -3.05 -3.08 11.16
N ILE A 147 -2.18 -4.02 10.87
CA ILE A 147 -2.15 -4.73 9.59
C ILE A 147 -3.42 -5.57 9.40
N GLN A 148 -3.85 -6.30 10.42
CA GLN A 148 -5.11 -7.04 10.35
C GLN A 148 -6.29 -6.13 10.02
N GLN A 149 -6.37 -4.95 10.62
CA GLN A 149 -7.42 -3.97 10.35
C GLN A 149 -7.39 -3.45 8.91
N ILE A 150 -6.21 -3.33 8.31
CA ILE A 150 -6.08 -2.90 6.91
C ILE A 150 -6.77 -3.90 5.96
N PHE A 151 -6.70 -5.19 6.26
CA PHE A 151 -7.19 -6.28 5.39
C PHE A 151 -8.53 -6.88 5.83
N LEU A 152 -9.11 -6.39 6.89
CA LEU A 152 -10.47 -6.74 7.29
C LEU A 152 -11.48 -5.79 6.64
#